data_be977df5453926273f0c8819edcac6e7
#
_entry.id   be977df5453926273f0c8819edcac6e7
#
_cell.length_a   1.000
_cell.length_b   1.000
_cell.length_c   1.000
_cell.angle_alpha   90.00
_cell.angle_beta   90.00
_cell.angle_gamma   90.00
#
_symmetry.space_group_name_H-M   'P 1'
#
loop_
_entity.id
_entity.type
_entity.pdbx_description
1 polymer ?
#
loop_
_entity_poly.entity_id
_entity_poly.type
_entity_poly.pdbx_seq_one_letter_code
_entity_poly.pdbx_strand_id
1 'polypeptide(L)'
;RFLQARSHMKKRRLKLQHLLLLLVRVLALCILVLALSRPVLRGTGWIVDQEGPVAVACVVDTAPRMLLRQENRTRLEEVRDIASNLFENLPPESKIAIVDTGDGGANFSASAAVAANRIQRLTAGASSVNMATAMNDAVRLLESSDIERKELYVFTDLSHGGWEQPVKSDWDALHPSVNLVFIDVSATHPQDFILESLELSAERLTVGSPLNVSVITRRVGSDSTRSVAIEFQDQEGVFVRRGEKPVVWKDGEEEEIRFEINGLEPGVHQGRVLVEGGDGLPADDSIEFTVDVGPPTRVLVASPEPVGATGLIFVEAVAPFPLVSAGRSKFTVTLDSYDHLEKASWSDFRSIVLIDPPPLPPRTWEMLHQWISKGGGLVVWLGPSAGRPIEFSSAESESVLGGQIKRVWRSPGRSNYIAPSSLDHPVLSAFRRVGDSVPWQDFPVFRHWEFQPTSENDALQSSPALSFASYRNGLPALFERILGKGRVVIVTTPISQ
;
A
#
# COMPACT_ATOMS: atom_id res chain seq x y z
N ARG A 1 84.93 -1.40 -59.89
CA ARG A 1 83.85 -2.44 -59.72
C ARG A 1 83.49 -2.70 -58.27
N PHE A 2 84.41 -2.60 -57.30
CA PHE A 2 84.11 -2.84 -55.88
C PHE A 2 83.21 -1.78 -55.19
N LEU A 3 83.24 -0.53 -55.63
CA LEU A 3 82.47 0.56 -55.08
C LEU A 3 80.96 0.52 -55.48
N GLN A 4 80.63 -0.01 -56.64
CA GLN A 4 79.22 -0.15 -57.10
C GLN A 4 78.49 -1.26 -56.39
N ALA A 5 79.09 -2.37 -56.01
CA ALA A 5 78.45 -3.46 -55.29
C ALA A 5 78.04 -3.07 -53.86
N ARG A 6 78.83 -2.21 -53.18
CA ARG A 6 78.52 -1.68 -51.85
C ARG A 6 77.32 -0.71 -51.85
N SER A 7 77.14 0.04 -52.92
CA SER A 7 76.02 0.99 -53.03
C SER A 7 74.70 0.28 -53.28
N HIS A 8 74.68 -0.83 -54.01
CA HIS A 8 73.46 -1.61 -54.23
C HIS A 8 73.01 -2.37 -53.00
N MET A 9 73.93 -2.87 -52.18
CA MET A 9 73.52 -3.52 -50.88
C MET A 9 72.99 -2.52 -49.84
N LYS A 10 73.56 -1.32 -49.76
CA LYS A 10 73.06 -0.26 -48.91
C LYS A 10 71.63 0.22 -49.34
N LYS A 11 71.41 0.39 -50.65
CA LYS A 11 70.12 0.75 -51.21
C LYS A 11 69.02 -0.32 -50.95
N ARG A 12 69.40 -1.60 -51.05
CA ARG A 12 68.48 -2.71 -50.75
C ARG A 12 68.16 -2.77 -49.25
N ARG A 13 69.12 -2.59 -48.33
CA ARG A 13 68.92 -2.51 -46.91
C ARG A 13 68.00 -1.31 -46.50
N LEU A 14 68.22 -0.16 -47.08
CA LEU A 14 67.41 1.02 -46.86
C LEU A 14 65.97 0.81 -47.36
N LYS A 15 65.77 0.21 -48.54
CA LYS A 15 64.46 -0.13 -49.06
C LYS A 15 63.72 -1.14 -48.14
N LEU A 16 64.48 -2.15 -47.64
CA LEU A 16 63.90 -3.16 -46.71
C LEU A 16 63.52 -2.54 -45.36
N GLN A 17 64.36 -1.60 -44.85
CA GLN A 17 64.06 -0.86 -43.64
C GLN A 17 62.83 0.03 -43.80
N HIS A 18 62.68 0.73 -44.94
CA HIS A 18 61.50 1.54 -45.24
C HIS A 18 60.24 0.68 -45.40
N LEU A 19 60.36 -0.49 -46.02
CA LEU A 19 59.23 -1.42 -46.18
C LEU A 19 58.78 -2.02 -44.83
N LEU A 20 59.75 -2.39 -43.97
CA LEU A 20 59.47 -2.86 -42.61
C LEU A 20 58.81 -1.79 -41.78
N LEU A 21 59.27 -0.56 -41.88
CA LEU A 21 58.70 0.58 -41.13
C LEU A 21 57.31 0.93 -41.63
N LEU A 22 57.06 0.80 -42.94
CA LEU A 22 55.74 0.92 -43.51
C LEU A 22 54.81 -0.19 -42.98
N LEU A 23 55.26 -1.44 -42.96
CA LEU A 23 54.53 -2.59 -42.49
C LEU A 23 54.14 -2.42 -41.00
N VAL A 24 55.09 -1.97 -40.15
CA VAL A 24 54.76 -1.68 -38.70
C VAL A 24 53.75 -0.56 -38.54
N ARG A 25 53.82 0.49 -39.36
CA ARG A 25 52.86 1.57 -39.37
C ARG A 25 51.45 1.08 -39.78
N VAL A 26 51.33 0.29 -40.82
CA VAL A 26 50.10 -0.29 -41.29
C VAL A 26 49.53 -1.24 -40.23
N LEU A 27 50.37 -2.10 -39.62
CA LEU A 27 49.98 -3.01 -38.56
C LEU A 27 49.48 -2.25 -37.33
N ALA A 28 50.15 -1.18 -36.91
CA ALA A 28 49.72 -0.33 -35.80
C ALA A 28 48.37 0.33 -36.08
N LEU A 29 48.14 0.81 -37.30
CA LEU A 29 46.83 1.36 -37.69
C LEU A 29 45.74 0.28 -37.71
N CYS A 30 46.02 -0.92 -38.19
CA CYS A 30 45.08 -2.03 -38.17
C CYS A 30 44.73 -2.44 -36.73
N ILE A 31 45.71 -2.51 -35.83
CA ILE A 31 45.51 -2.81 -34.42
C ILE A 31 44.67 -1.68 -33.76
N LEU A 32 44.95 -0.41 -34.09
CA LEU A 32 44.16 0.72 -33.58
C LEU A 32 42.71 0.66 -34.04
N VAL A 33 42.48 0.37 -35.32
CA VAL A 33 41.12 0.21 -35.87
C VAL A 33 40.41 -0.99 -35.23
N LEU A 34 41.09 -2.11 -35.02
CA LEU A 34 40.56 -3.29 -34.33
C LEU A 34 40.22 -2.97 -32.86
N ALA A 35 41.07 -2.19 -32.18
CA ALA A 35 40.82 -1.77 -30.80
C ALA A 35 39.62 -0.83 -30.69
N LEU A 36 39.45 0.10 -31.65
CA LEU A 36 38.33 1.04 -31.70
C LEU A 36 37.04 0.38 -32.16
N SER A 37 37.09 -0.60 -33.03
CA SER A 37 35.90 -1.31 -33.54
C SER A 37 35.25 -2.25 -32.53
N ARG A 38 35.90 -2.51 -31.37
CA ARG A 38 35.44 -3.47 -30.37
C ARG A 38 34.74 -4.68 -30.99
N PRO A 39 35.45 -5.47 -31.87
CA PRO A 39 34.80 -6.57 -32.57
C PRO A 39 34.25 -7.55 -31.51
N VAL A 40 32.91 -7.66 -31.44
CA VAL A 40 32.29 -8.76 -30.74
C VAL A 40 32.49 -9.98 -31.58
N LEU A 41 33.44 -10.83 -31.21
CA LEU A 41 33.61 -12.14 -31.81
C LEU A 41 32.40 -12.99 -31.47
N ARG A 42 31.32 -12.89 -32.25
CA ARG A 42 30.31 -13.93 -32.28
C ARG A 42 30.99 -15.16 -32.84
N GLY A 43 31.14 -16.17 -32.00
CA GLY A 43 31.80 -17.43 -32.35
C GLY A 43 31.11 -18.07 -33.55
N THR A 44 31.67 -17.83 -34.73
CA THR A 44 31.39 -18.63 -35.92
C THR A 44 32.27 -19.87 -35.85
N GLY A 45 31.76 -20.93 -35.28
CA GLY A 45 31.85 -22.34 -35.68
C GLY A 45 33.18 -23.03 -35.91
N TRP A 46 34.32 -22.53 -35.40
CA TRP A 46 35.59 -23.23 -35.65
C TRP A 46 36.34 -23.68 -34.37
N ILE A 47 35.87 -23.32 -33.21
CA ILE A 47 36.20 -23.93 -31.92
C ILE A 47 34.86 -24.03 -31.16
N VAL A 48 33.98 -24.92 -31.58
CA VAL A 48 32.88 -25.39 -30.75
C VAL A 48 33.53 -26.43 -29.84
N ASP A 49 34.06 -25.97 -28.71
CA ASP A 49 34.01 -26.77 -27.53
C ASP A 49 32.49 -27.03 -27.33
N GLN A 50 32.06 -28.29 -27.48
CA GLN A 50 30.64 -28.64 -27.21
C GLN A 50 30.45 -28.30 -25.74
N GLU A 51 29.95 -27.08 -25.49
CA GLU A 51 29.60 -26.69 -24.14
C GLU A 51 28.65 -27.75 -23.62
N GLY A 52 29.01 -28.40 -22.51
CA GLY A 52 28.19 -29.43 -21.88
C GLY A 52 26.80 -28.89 -21.49
N PRO A 53 25.86 -29.75 -21.12
CA PRO A 53 24.53 -29.35 -20.76
C PRO A 53 24.58 -28.33 -19.63
N VAL A 54 23.62 -27.40 -19.63
CA VAL A 54 23.45 -26.34 -18.61
C VAL A 54 22.09 -26.46 -17.93
N ALA A 55 22.05 -26.25 -16.63
CA ALA A 55 20.81 -26.05 -15.90
C ALA A 55 20.49 -24.54 -15.88
N VAL A 56 19.43 -24.14 -16.56
CA VAL A 56 18.98 -22.77 -16.68
C VAL A 56 17.69 -22.57 -15.90
N ALA A 57 17.63 -21.54 -15.06
CA ALA A 57 16.39 -21.03 -14.50
C ALA A 57 16.17 -19.60 -15.00
N CYS A 58 14.98 -19.33 -15.51
CA CYS A 58 14.53 -18.01 -15.91
C CYS A 58 13.53 -17.47 -14.88
N VAL A 59 13.93 -16.46 -14.14
CA VAL A 59 13.02 -15.70 -13.28
C VAL A 59 12.43 -14.58 -14.09
N VAL A 60 11.10 -14.53 -14.19
CA VAL A 60 10.38 -13.55 -14.99
C VAL A 60 9.49 -12.72 -14.11
N ASP A 61 9.68 -11.41 -14.15
CA ASP A 61 8.74 -10.46 -13.57
C ASP A 61 7.44 -10.49 -14.37
N THR A 62 6.33 -10.75 -13.70
CA THR A 62 4.98 -10.76 -14.28
C THR A 62 4.05 -9.74 -13.64
N ALA A 63 4.59 -8.73 -12.95
CA ALA A 63 3.80 -7.63 -12.42
C ALA A 63 3.14 -6.81 -13.54
N PRO A 64 2.03 -6.08 -13.27
CA PRO A 64 1.31 -5.29 -14.28
C PRO A 64 2.19 -4.32 -15.06
N ARG A 65 3.25 -3.75 -14.45
CA ARG A 65 4.20 -2.85 -15.12
C ARG A 65 4.94 -3.49 -16.31
N MET A 66 4.99 -4.84 -16.39
CA MET A 66 5.55 -5.57 -17.53
C MET A 66 4.66 -5.50 -18.78
N LEU A 67 3.45 -4.95 -18.66
CA LEU A 67 2.57 -4.63 -19.78
C LEU A 67 2.85 -3.26 -20.40
N LEU A 68 3.77 -2.46 -19.84
CA LEU A 68 4.15 -1.19 -20.44
C LEU A 68 4.63 -1.42 -21.88
N ARG A 69 4.03 -0.66 -22.79
CA ARG A 69 4.32 -0.73 -24.24
C ARG A 69 5.33 0.30 -24.65
N GLN A 70 6.34 -0.14 -25.39
CA GLN A 70 7.25 0.71 -26.13
C GLN A 70 7.32 0.20 -27.56
N GLU A 71 7.23 1.08 -28.55
CA GLU A 71 7.31 0.70 -29.97
C GLU A 71 6.34 -0.43 -30.38
N ASN A 72 5.14 -0.40 -29.82
CA ASN A 72 4.07 -1.39 -30.06
C ASN A 72 4.32 -2.81 -29.51
N ARG A 73 5.29 -2.99 -28.59
CA ARG A 73 5.56 -4.23 -27.86
C ARG A 73 5.52 -3.99 -26.36
N THR A 74 5.03 -4.97 -25.61
CA THR A 74 5.11 -4.95 -24.16
C THR A 74 6.47 -5.48 -23.71
N ARG A 75 6.92 -5.07 -22.51
CA ARG A 75 8.12 -5.65 -21.88
C ARG A 75 8.02 -7.17 -21.76
N LEU A 76 6.84 -7.69 -21.43
CA LEU A 76 6.61 -9.13 -21.32
C LEU A 76 6.71 -9.85 -22.67
N GLU A 77 6.30 -9.22 -23.77
CA GLU A 77 6.50 -9.75 -25.13
C GLU A 77 7.99 -9.79 -25.48
N GLU A 78 8.76 -8.78 -25.10
CA GLU A 78 10.20 -8.78 -25.27
C GLU A 78 10.89 -9.90 -24.48
N VAL A 79 10.49 -10.11 -23.22
CA VAL A 79 10.94 -11.26 -22.42
C VAL A 79 10.67 -12.58 -23.12
N ARG A 80 9.47 -12.77 -23.67
CA ARG A 80 9.10 -14.00 -24.40
C ARG A 80 10.01 -14.25 -25.61
N ASP A 81 10.30 -13.21 -26.37
CA ASP A 81 11.16 -13.30 -27.54
C ASP A 81 12.61 -13.64 -27.14
N ILE A 82 13.17 -12.94 -26.16
CA ILE A 82 14.53 -13.17 -25.67
C ILE A 82 14.68 -14.56 -25.07
N ALA A 83 13.75 -14.96 -24.21
CA ALA A 83 13.79 -16.28 -23.56
C ALA A 83 13.60 -17.43 -24.56
N SER A 84 12.72 -17.27 -25.56
CA SER A 84 12.56 -18.27 -26.62
C SER A 84 13.85 -18.46 -27.43
N ASN A 85 14.49 -17.37 -27.82
CA ASN A 85 15.78 -17.41 -28.49
C ASN A 85 16.87 -18.04 -27.60
N LEU A 86 16.86 -17.78 -26.30
CA LEU A 86 17.77 -18.42 -25.36
C LEU A 86 17.58 -19.94 -25.38
N PHE A 87 16.33 -20.41 -25.26
CA PHE A 87 16.03 -21.85 -25.21
C PHE A 87 16.39 -22.59 -26.49
N GLU A 88 16.27 -21.96 -27.66
CA GLU A 88 16.65 -22.53 -28.95
C GLU A 88 18.18 -22.73 -29.09
N ASN A 89 18.97 -21.91 -28.40
CA ASN A 89 20.42 -21.93 -28.50
C ASN A 89 21.12 -22.70 -27.36
N LEU A 90 20.34 -23.31 -26.43
CA LEU A 90 20.93 -24.12 -25.36
C LEU A 90 21.51 -25.46 -25.88
N PRO A 91 22.61 -25.94 -25.27
CA PRO A 91 23.16 -27.27 -25.60
C PRO A 91 22.12 -28.39 -25.38
N PRO A 92 22.23 -29.50 -26.14
CA PRO A 92 21.40 -30.68 -25.91
C PRO A 92 21.48 -31.17 -24.45
N GLU A 93 20.41 -31.75 -23.95
CA GLU A 93 20.28 -32.27 -22.58
C GLU A 93 20.29 -31.21 -21.47
N SER A 94 20.23 -29.91 -21.81
CA SER A 94 20.09 -28.84 -20.84
C SER A 94 18.72 -28.89 -20.15
N LYS A 95 18.68 -28.56 -18.84
CA LYS A 95 17.45 -28.45 -18.04
C LYS A 95 17.01 -27.01 -17.95
N ILE A 96 15.75 -26.75 -18.24
CA ILE A 96 15.18 -25.40 -18.25
C ILE A 96 14.05 -25.30 -17.24
N ALA A 97 14.10 -24.29 -16.38
CA ALA A 97 13.02 -23.92 -15.47
C ALA A 97 12.56 -22.50 -15.74
N ILE A 98 11.27 -22.23 -15.56
CA ILE A 98 10.70 -20.90 -15.59
C ILE A 98 10.05 -20.68 -14.23
N VAL A 99 10.44 -19.62 -13.55
CA VAL A 99 9.91 -19.16 -12.27
C VAL A 99 9.37 -17.76 -12.51
N ASP A 100 8.06 -17.60 -12.46
CA ASP A 100 7.45 -16.28 -12.58
C ASP A 100 7.12 -15.70 -11.21
N THR A 101 6.98 -14.38 -11.10
CA THR A 101 6.59 -13.71 -9.86
C THR A 101 5.09 -13.86 -9.54
N GLY A 102 4.31 -14.52 -10.40
CA GLY A 102 2.94 -14.92 -10.13
C GLY A 102 2.84 -16.22 -9.34
N ASP A 103 1.80 -17.01 -9.58
CA ASP A 103 1.51 -18.27 -8.85
C ASP A 103 2.26 -19.50 -9.39
N GLY A 104 3.23 -19.32 -10.29
CA GLY A 104 3.91 -20.42 -10.97
C GLY A 104 4.97 -21.10 -10.09
N GLY A 105 4.74 -22.34 -9.69
CA GLY A 105 5.72 -23.15 -8.98
C GLY A 105 7.04 -23.36 -9.75
N ALA A 106 8.17 -23.40 -9.03
CA ALA A 106 9.49 -23.62 -9.57
C ALA A 106 9.73 -25.10 -9.90
N ASN A 107 9.71 -25.47 -11.18
CA ASN A 107 10.00 -26.84 -11.65
C ASN A 107 10.73 -26.83 -12.98
N PHE A 108 11.60 -27.82 -13.20
CA PHE A 108 12.20 -28.03 -14.52
C PHE A 108 11.16 -28.50 -15.53
N SER A 109 11.19 -27.93 -16.71
CA SER A 109 10.37 -28.31 -17.84
C SER A 109 10.87 -29.65 -18.42
N ALA A 110 9.94 -30.46 -18.93
CA ALA A 110 10.27 -31.76 -19.51
C ALA A 110 11.13 -31.65 -20.78
N SER A 111 11.09 -30.51 -21.48
CA SER A 111 11.90 -30.23 -22.67
C SER A 111 11.95 -28.72 -22.95
N ALA A 112 12.89 -28.29 -23.80
CA ALA A 112 12.97 -26.90 -24.27
C ALA A 112 11.67 -26.42 -24.94
N ALA A 113 10.99 -27.28 -25.71
CA ALA A 113 9.73 -26.98 -26.34
C ALA A 113 8.60 -26.70 -25.31
N VAL A 114 8.58 -27.46 -24.21
CA VAL A 114 7.63 -27.23 -23.11
C VAL A 114 7.94 -25.91 -22.41
N ALA A 115 9.21 -25.58 -22.19
CA ALA A 115 9.63 -24.32 -21.62
C ALA A 115 9.24 -23.13 -22.54
N ALA A 116 9.52 -23.24 -23.84
CA ALA A 116 9.13 -22.23 -24.83
C ALA A 116 7.60 -22.01 -24.87
N ASN A 117 6.83 -23.07 -24.74
CA ASN A 117 5.37 -22.96 -24.69
C ASN A 117 4.89 -22.30 -23.39
N ARG A 118 5.55 -22.58 -22.26
CA ARG A 118 5.23 -21.96 -20.96
C ARG A 118 5.55 -20.47 -20.97
N ILE A 119 6.72 -20.06 -21.48
CA ILE A 119 7.11 -18.64 -21.52
C ILE A 119 6.14 -17.84 -22.41
N GLN A 120 5.68 -18.40 -23.54
CA GLN A 120 4.73 -17.74 -24.42
C GLN A 120 3.34 -17.55 -23.79
N ARG A 121 2.97 -18.35 -22.80
CA ARG A 121 1.69 -18.28 -22.07
C ARG A 121 1.73 -17.46 -20.81
N LEU A 122 2.89 -16.97 -20.37
CA LEU A 122 2.96 -16.10 -19.20
C LEU A 122 2.10 -14.87 -19.42
N THR A 123 1.33 -14.51 -18.42
CA THR A 123 0.50 -13.30 -18.41
C THR A 123 0.87 -12.46 -17.20
N ALA A 124 0.81 -11.16 -17.33
CA ALA A 124 0.95 -10.27 -16.19
C ALA A 124 -0.29 -10.40 -15.27
N GLY A 125 -0.06 -10.41 -13.98
CA GLY A 125 -1.08 -10.56 -12.96
C GLY A 125 -1.01 -9.46 -11.89
N ALA A 126 -2.13 -9.20 -11.22
CA ALA A 126 -2.21 -8.22 -10.14
C ALA A 126 -1.48 -8.68 -8.86
N SER A 127 -1.30 -9.99 -8.66
CA SER A 127 -0.57 -10.56 -7.53
C SER A 127 0.82 -10.95 -7.99
N SER A 128 1.85 -10.47 -7.32
CA SER A 128 3.23 -10.85 -7.59
C SER A 128 4.00 -11.01 -6.28
N VAL A 129 4.80 -12.07 -6.20
CA VAL A 129 5.79 -12.22 -5.14
C VAL A 129 7.00 -11.33 -5.44
N ASN A 130 7.73 -10.95 -4.39
CA ASN A 130 8.97 -10.19 -4.55
C ASN A 130 9.99 -10.96 -5.42
N MET A 131 10.69 -10.25 -6.30
CA MET A 131 11.74 -10.81 -7.17
C MET A 131 12.80 -11.61 -6.40
N ALA A 132 13.20 -11.14 -5.21
CA ALA A 132 14.16 -11.85 -4.37
C ALA A 132 13.64 -13.24 -3.92
N THR A 133 12.34 -13.38 -3.67
CA THR A 133 11.73 -14.67 -3.34
C THR A 133 11.77 -15.61 -4.55
N ALA A 134 11.35 -15.13 -5.72
CA ALA A 134 11.38 -15.92 -6.96
C ALA A 134 12.82 -16.35 -7.34
N MET A 135 13.81 -15.46 -7.14
CA MET A 135 15.22 -15.79 -7.34
C MET A 135 15.70 -16.87 -6.37
N ASN A 136 15.35 -16.79 -5.10
CA ASN A 136 15.71 -17.81 -4.11
C ASN A 136 15.13 -19.18 -4.46
N ASP A 137 13.88 -19.24 -4.93
CA ASP A 137 13.26 -20.49 -5.35
C ASP A 137 13.93 -21.06 -6.60
N ALA A 138 14.30 -20.22 -7.54
CA ALA A 138 15.06 -20.60 -8.74
C ALA A 138 16.46 -21.14 -8.39
N VAL A 139 17.15 -20.51 -7.45
CA VAL A 139 18.47 -20.98 -6.98
C VAL A 139 18.36 -22.36 -6.31
N ARG A 140 17.41 -22.55 -5.42
CA ARG A 140 17.17 -23.86 -4.78
C ARG A 140 16.93 -24.95 -5.82
N LEU A 141 16.18 -24.63 -6.87
CA LEU A 141 15.93 -25.56 -7.96
C LEU A 141 17.21 -25.87 -8.75
N LEU A 142 18.01 -24.85 -9.09
CA LEU A 142 19.29 -25.02 -9.77
C LEU A 142 20.29 -25.85 -8.92
N GLU A 143 20.35 -25.60 -7.62
CA GLU A 143 21.21 -26.35 -6.69
C GLU A 143 20.81 -27.83 -6.60
N SER A 144 19.53 -28.16 -6.78
CA SER A 144 19.05 -29.55 -6.83
C SER A 144 19.41 -30.30 -8.12
N SER A 145 19.90 -29.59 -9.15
CA SER A 145 20.29 -30.19 -10.42
C SER A 145 21.67 -30.85 -10.32
N ASP A 146 21.81 -31.99 -10.99
CA ASP A 146 23.05 -32.75 -11.18
C ASP A 146 23.98 -32.15 -12.22
N ILE A 147 23.53 -31.15 -12.99
CA ILE A 147 24.35 -30.45 -14.00
C ILE A 147 25.26 -29.45 -13.29
N GLU A 148 26.57 -29.49 -13.60
CA GLU A 148 27.56 -28.63 -12.94
C GLU A 148 27.40 -27.15 -13.33
N ARG A 149 27.14 -26.88 -14.61
CA ARG A 149 26.94 -25.52 -15.12
C ARG A 149 25.53 -25.06 -14.83
N LYS A 150 25.39 -24.00 -14.02
CA LYS A 150 24.11 -23.47 -13.56
C LYS A 150 24.03 -21.98 -13.88
N GLU A 151 22.94 -21.56 -14.50
CA GLU A 151 22.71 -20.19 -14.90
C GLU A 151 21.33 -19.71 -14.49
N LEU A 152 21.28 -18.55 -13.83
CA LEU A 152 20.05 -17.88 -13.44
C LEU A 152 19.90 -16.61 -14.28
N TYR A 153 18.90 -16.58 -15.14
CA TYR A 153 18.50 -15.41 -15.92
C TYR A 153 17.34 -14.71 -15.24
N VAL A 154 17.48 -13.42 -14.96
CA VAL A 154 16.46 -12.60 -14.30
C VAL A 154 15.97 -11.55 -15.29
N PHE A 155 14.74 -11.70 -15.75
CA PHE A 155 14.08 -10.77 -16.65
C PHE A 155 13.27 -9.77 -15.85
N THR A 156 13.66 -8.51 -15.89
CA THR A 156 13.07 -7.45 -15.05
C THR A 156 13.22 -6.09 -15.73
N ASP A 157 12.35 -5.17 -15.38
CA ASP A 157 12.45 -3.76 -15.78
C ASP A 157 13.27 -2.91 -14.81
N LEU A 158 13.90 -3.54 -13.82
CA LEU A 158 14.72 -2.92 -12.76
C LEU A 158 13.99 -1.81 -11.98
N SER A 159 12.65 -1.76 -12.04
CA SER A 159 11.87 -0.78 -11.30
C SER A 159 11.86 -1.07 -9.81
N HIS A 160 11.83 0.00 -9.00
CA HIS A 160 11.90 -0.08 -7.54
C HIS A 160 10.82 -0.97 -6.92
N GLY A 161 9.60 -0.97 -7.48
CA GLY A 161 8.46 -1.74 -6.95
C GLY A 161 8.61 -3.27 -7.02
N GLY A 162 9.57 -3.79 -7.81
CA GLY A 162 9.88 -5.23 -7.86
C GLY A 162 10.88 -5.68 -6.79
N TRP A 163 11.59 -4.74 -6.15
CA TRP A 163 12.75 -4.99 -5.31
C TRP A 163 12.62 -4.38 -3.92
N GLU A 164 11.60 -4.78 -3.15
CA GLU A 164 11.37 -4.27 -1.78
C GLU A 164 12.51 -4.58 -0.81
N GLN A 165 13.30 -5.64 -1.10
CA GLN A 165 14.49 -5.97 -0.32
C GLN A 165 15.71 -5.98 -1.24
N PRO A 166 16.80 -5.30 -0.85
CA PRO A 166 18.01 -5.33 -1.65
C PRO A 166 18.54 -6.77 -1.75
N VAL A 167 18.81 -7.21 -2.98
CA VAL A 167 19.57 -8.42 -3.22
C VAL A 167 20.94 -8.20 -2.58
N LYS A 168 21.37 -9.12 -1.71
CA LYS A 168 22.65 -8.99 -1.02
C LYS A 168 23.76 -8.80 -2.02
N SER A 169 24.66 -7.85 -1.78
CA SER A 169 25.74 -7.46 -2.67
C SER A 169 26.81 -8.56 -2.93
N ASP A 170 26.76 -9.67 -2.21
CA ASP A 170 27.73 -10.77 -2.29
C ASP A 170 27.09 -12.05 -2.87
N TRP A 171 26.46 -11.92 -4.03
CA TRP A 171 25.84 -13.07 -4.72
C TRP A 171 26.81 -14.22 -4.95
N ASP A 172 28.01 -13.93 -5.47
CA ASP A 172 29.02 -14.94 -5.79
C ASP A 172 29.52 -15.69 -4.53
N ALA A 173 29.56 -15.02 -3.39
CA ALA A 173 29.92 -15.65 -2.12
C ALA A 173 28.81 -16.55 -1.59
N LEU A 174 27.55 -16.22 -1.86
CA LEU A 174 26.37 -16.98 -1.42
C LEU A 174 26.09 -18.17 -2.34
N HIS A 175 26.27 -18.01 -3.65
CA HIS A 175 25.93 -18.99 -4.68
C HIS A 175 27.06 -19.15 -5.70
N PRO A 176 28.25 -19.63 -5.30
CA PRO A 176 29.44 -19.66 -6.15
C PRO A 176 29.31 -20.59 -7.37
N SER A 177 28.32 -21.47 -7.37
CA SER A 177 28.06 -22.42 -8.46
C SER A 177 27.00 -21.93 -9.47
N VAL A 178 26.39 -20.77 -9.26
CA VAL A 178 25.29 -20.25 -10.09
C VAL A 178 25.69 -18.92 -10.71
N ASN A 179 25.81 -18.88 -12.04
CA ASN A 179 26.00 -17.65 -12.79
C ASN A 179 24.72 -16.85 -12.85
N LEU A 180 24.74 -15.59 -12.41
CA LEU A 180 23.62 -14.66 -12.45
C LEU A 180 23.71 -13.71 -13.63
N VAL A 181 22.65 -13.65 -14.44
CA VAL A 181 22.54 -12.75 -15.59
C VAL A 181 21.23 -11.95 -15.47
N PHE A 182 21.32 -10.65 -15.41
CA PHE A 182 20.16 -9.76 -15.50
C PHE A 182 19.89 -9.40 -16.96
N ILE A 183 18.66 -9.58 -17.37
CA ILE A 183 18.12 -9.13 -18.66
C ILE A 183 17.22 -7.93 -18.37
N ASP A 184 17.74 -6.75 -18.65
CA ASP A 184 17.02 -5.50 -18.52
C ASP A 184 16.08 -5.31 -19.72
N VAL A 185 14.78 -5.28 -19.44
CA VAL A 185 13.70 -5.01 -20.40
C VAL A 185 13.02 -3.67 -20.11
N SER A 186 13.73 -2.76 -19.45
CA SER A 186 13.21 -1.42 -19.17
C SER A 186 12.99 -0.62 -20.46
N ALA A 187 11.95 0.22 -20.44
CA ALA A 187 11.71 1.16 -21.53
C ALA A 187 12.74 2.30 -21.49
N THR A 188 13.35 2.61 -22.64
CA THR A 188 14.35 3.68 -22.72
C THR A 188 13.76 5.09 -22.55
N HIS A 189 12.51 5.29 -22.98
CA HIS A 189 11.77 6.55 -22.86
C HIS A 189 10.32 6.25 -22.46
N PRO A 190 10.06 5.85 -21.21
CA PRO A 190 8.72 5.52 -20.78
C PRO A 190 7.82 6.76 -20.87
N GLN A 191 6.57 6.55 -21.28
CA GLN A 191 5.54 7.57 -21.35
C GLN A 191 4.31 7.02 -20.64
N ASP A 192 4.06 7.49 -19.42
CA ASP A 192 3.09 6.88 -18.53
C ASP A 192 2.36 7.91 -17.68
N PHE A 193 1.05 7.76 -17.49
CA PHE A 193 0.23 8.49 -16.54
C PHE A 193 -0.24 7.54 -15.46
N ILE A 194 0.14 7.81 -14.24
CA ILE A 194 -0.08 6.92 -13.11
C ILE A 194 -1.12 7.53 -12.18
N LEU A 195 -2.19 6.80 -11.91
CA LEU A 195 -3.08 7.09 -10.78
C LEU A 195 -2.54 6.32 -9.56
N GLU A 196 -1.89 7.03 -8.62
CA GLU A 196 -1.18 6.36 -7.50
C GLU A 196 -2.09 6.01 -6.34
N SER A 197 -2.99 6.92 -5.98
CA SER A 197 -3.88 6.71 -4.85
C SER A 197 -5.18 7.49 -5.03
N LEU A 198 -6.24 6.94 -4.45
CA LEU A 198 -7.56 7.56 -4.42
C LEU A 198 -8.06 7.60 -2.98
N GLU A 199 -8.47 8.77 -2.53
CA GLU A 199 -9.09 8.98 -1.23
C GLU A 199 -10.52 9.46 -1.37
N LEU A 200 -11.44 8.81 -0.67
CA LEU A 200 -12.83 9.24 -0.54
C LEU A 200 -13.01 10.00 0.78
N SER A 201 -13.83 11.06 0.77
CA SER A 201 -14.20 11.76 2.01
C SER A 201 -14.93 10.86 3.00
N ALA A 202 -15.60 9.83 2.53
CA ALA A 202 -16.19 8.74 3.31
C ALA A 202 -16.54 7.57 2.39
N GLU A 203 -16.38 6.35 2.87
CA GLU A 203 -16.88 5.12 2.20
C GLU A 203 -18.40 5.00 2.34
N ARG A 204 -18.96 5.59 3.41
CA ARG A 204 -20.40 5.69 3.65
C ARG A 204 -20.81 7.14 3.78
N LEU A 205 -21.67 7.59 2.86
CA LEU A 205 -22.21 8.92 2.81
C LEU A 205 -23.64 8.97 3.37
N THR A 206 -23.99 10.11 3.89
CA THR A 206 -25.39 10.42 4.18
C THR A 206 -26.01 11.04 2.94
N VAL A 207 -27.26 10.67 2.67
CA VAL A 207 -28.07 11.28 1.60
C VAL A 207 -27.98 12.82 1.67
N GLY A 208 -27.75 13.47 0.52
CA GLY A 208 -27.60 14.92 0.43
C GLY A 208 -26.20 15.47 0.77
N SER A 209 -25.29 14.62 1.26
CA SER A 209 -23.89 15.02 1.46
C SER A 209 -23.07 14.89 0.17
N PRO A 210 -22.15 15.84 -0.11
CA PRO A 210 -21.23 15.70 -1.25
C PRO A 210 -20.19 14.60 -1.00
N LEU A 211 -19.86 13.83 -2.04
CA LEU A 211 -18.70 12.98 -2.06
C LEU A 211 -17.52 13.79 -2.59
N ASN A 212 -16.49 13.96 -1.78
CA ASN A 212 -15.21 14.47 -2.25
C ASN A 212 -14.29 13.30 -2.56
N VAL A 213 -13.78 13.27 -3.79
CA VAL A 213 -12.81 12.28 -4.28
C VAL A 213 -11.52 13.03 -4.57
N SER A 214 -10.44 12.61 -3.94
CA SER A 214 -9.09 13.11 -4.18
C SER A 214 -8.26 12.00 -4.78
N VAL A 215 -7.57 12.29 -5.88
CA VAL A 215 -6.68 11.33 -6.54
C VAL A 215 -5.32 11.97 -6.75
N ILE A 216 -4.25 11.25 -6.41
CA ILE A 216 -2.88 11.63 -6.70
C ILE A 216 -2.50 11.00 -8.04
N THR A 217 -2.02 11.84 -8.93
CA THR A 217 -1.59 11.45 -10.28
C THR A 217 -0.14 11.83 -10.47
N ARG A 218 0.60 11.05 -11.26
CA ARG A 218 1.97 11.34 -11.62
C ARG A 218 2.21 11.09 -13.10
N ARG A 219 3.11 11.87 -13.68
CA ARG A 219 3.57 11.71 -15.06
C ARG A 219 5.01 11.21 -15.10
N VAL A 220 5.27 10.24 -15.96
CA VAL A 220 6.62 9.80 -16.34
C VAL A 220 6.79 10.07 -17.84
N GLY A 221 7.82 10.82 -18.24
CA GLY A 221 8.10 11.18 -19.61
C GLY A 221 7.82 12.65 -19.94
N SER A 222 7.70 13.00 -21.20
CA SER A 222 7.54 14.40 -21.62
C SER A 222 6.30 15.06 -21.05
N ASP A 223 6.36 16.40 -20.90
CA ASP A 223 5.23 17.23 -20.50
C ASP A 223 4.00 16.93 -21.35
N SER A 224 2.84 16.84 -20.72
CA SER A 224 1.61 16.50 -21.42
C SER A 224 0.38 17.10 -20.74
N THR A 225 -0.64 17.38 -21.53
CA THR A 225 -1.95 17.83 -21.06
C THR A 225 -2.97 16.77 -21.41
N ARG A 226 -3.73 16.30 -20.41
CA ARG A 226 -4.82 15.36 -20.58
C ARG A 226 -5.97 15.69 -19.66
N SER A 227 -7.13 15.06 -19.88
CA SER A 227 -8.28 15.14 -18.99
C SER A 227 -8.28 13.97 -18.02
N VAL A 228 -8.58 14.24 -16.76
CA VAL A 228 -8.95 13.23 -15.77
C VAL A 228 -10.45 13.32 -15.56
N ALA A 229 -11.13 12.20 -15.75
CA ALA A 229 -12.56 12.09 -15.61
C ALA A 229 -12.96 11.23 -14.40
N ILE A 230 -14.11 11.56 -13.81
CA ILE A 230 -14.77 10.72 -12.82
C ILE A 230 -16.11 10.25 -13.38
N GLU A 231 -16.36 8.96 -13.30
CA GLU A 231 -17.54 8.29 -13.81
C GLU A 231 -18.19 7.43 -12.75
N PHE A 232 -19.50 7.26 -12.85
CA PHE A 232 -20.27 6.36 -11.98
C PHE A 232 -21.09 5.41 -12.83
N GLN A 233 -21.21 4.19 -12.35
CA GLN A 233 -22.02 3.17 -12.99
C GLN A 233 -23.50 3.49 -12.79
N ASP A 234 -24.27 3.46 -13.87
CA ASP A 234 -25.72 3.58 -13.84
C ASP A 234 -26.40 2.26 -13.50
N GLN A 235 -27.74 2.23 -13.54
CA GLN A 235 -28.53 1.03 -13.22
C GLN A 235 -28.36 -0.10 -14.27
N GLU A 236 -27.89 0.23 -15.46
CA GLU A 236 -27.64 -0.72 -16.55
C GLU A 236 -26.20 -1.25 -16.53
N GLY A 237 -25.38 -0.76 -15.61
CA GLY A 237 -23.97 -1.14 -15.49
C GLY A 237 -23.03 -0.34 -16.40
N VAL A 238 -23.51 0.75 -17.01
CA VAL A 238 -22.72 1.60 -17.90
C VAL A 238 -22.12 2.75 -17.09
N PHE A 239 -20.84 3.03 -17.31
CA PHE A 239 -20.18 4.18 -16.67
C PHE A 239 -20.59 5.50 -17.34
N VAL A 240 -21.14 6.39 -16.54
CA VAL A 240 -21.60 7.74 -16.94
C VAL A 240 -20.72 8.79 -16.30
N ARG A 241 -20.22 9.74 -17.10
CA ARG A 241 -19.38 10.84 -16.64
C ARG A 241 -20.12 11.78 -15.70
N ARG A 242 -19.48 12.09 -14.57
CA ARG A 242 -19.98 13.04 -13.55
C ARG A 242 -19.09 14.26 -13.38
N GLY A 243 -17.85 14.19 -13.84
CA GLY A 243 -16.92 15.31 -13.80
C GLY A 243 -15.69 15.07 -14.66
N GLU A 244 -15.03 16.15 -15.04
CA GLU A 244 -13.80 16.15 -15.84
C GLU A 244 -12.96 17.36 -15.48
N LYS A 245 -11.62 17.16 -15.42
CA LYS A 245 -10.66 18.24 -15.20
C LYS A 245 -9.48 18.10 -16.14
N PRO A 246 -9.16 19.13 -16.94
CA PRO A 246 -7.92 19.16 -17.68
C PRO A 246 -6.75 19.38 -16.72
N VAL A 247 -5.69 18.63 -16.89
CA VAL A 247 -4.47 18.69 -16.07
C VAL A 247 -3.27 18.78 -16.98
N VAL A 248 -2.31 19.61 -16.58
CA VAL A 248 -1.02 19.77 -17.26
C VAL A 248 0.04 19.19 -16.33
N TRP A 249 0.70 18.14 -16.76
CA TRP A 249 1.79 17.53 -16.01
C TRP A 249 3.13 17.81 -16.66
N LYS A 250 4.13 17.97 -15.81
CA LYS A 250 5.53 17.91 -16.18
C LYS A 250 6.11 16.55 -15.81
N ASP A 251 7.24 16.22 -16.43
CA ASP A 251 7.93 14.96 -16.11
C ASP A 251 8.27 14.85 -14.61
N GLY A 252 7.86 13.73 -14.00
CA GLY A 252 8.05 13.43 -12.59
C GLY A 252 7.17 14.24 -11.62
N GLU A 253 6.28 15.10 -12.09
CA GLU A 253 5.40 15.92 -11.24
C GLU A 253 4.19 15.12 -10.76
N GLU A 254 3.90 15.27 -9.46
CA GLU A 254 2.69 14.74 -8.83
C GLU A 254 1.65 15.85 -8.74
N GLU A 255 0.41 15.55 -9.13
CA GLU A 255 -0.72 16.46 -9.05
C GLU A 255 -1.90 15.84 -8.28
N GLU A 256 -2.42 16.58 -7.32
CA GLU A 256 -3.64 16.19 -6.60
C GLU A 256 -4.88 16.77 -7.29
N ILE A 257 -5.74 15.88 -7.78
CA ILE A 257 -6.99 16.25 -8.45
C ILE A 257 -8.15 15.93 -7.52
N ARG A 258 -9.03 16.92 -7.31
CA ARG A 258 -10.19 16.80 -6.42
C ARG A 258 -11.49 16.95 -7.19
N PHE A 259 -12.42 16.02 -6.97
CA PHE A 259 -13.79 16.10 -7.48
C PHE A 259 -14.76 16.24 -6.31
N GLU A 260 -15.80 17.04 -6.50
CA GLU A 260 -16.95 17.13 -5.62
C GLU A 260 -18.20 16.65 -6.35
N ILE A 261 -18.74 15.52 -5.92
CA ILE A 261 -19.91 14.88 -6.55
C ILE A 261 -21.12 15.08 -5.65
N ASN A 262 -22.13 15.72 -6.19
CA ASN A 262 -23.39 15.98 -5.52
C ASN A 262 -24.53 15.12 -6.08
N GLY A 263 -25.59 14.93 -5.28
CA GLY A 263 -26.83 14.30 -5.74
C GLY A 263 -26.74 12.81 -6.01
N LEU A 264 -25.90 12.08 -5.23
CA LEU A 264 -25.94 10.63 -5.22
C LEU A 264 -27.20 10.16 -4.48
N GLU A 265 -27.96 9.27 -5.12
CA GLU A 265 -29.17 8.67 -4.55
C GLU A 265 -28.82 7.61 -3.49
N PRO A 266 -29.78 7.23 -2.62
CA PRO A 266 -29.55 6.12 -1.69
C PRO A 266 -29.21 4.83 -2.41
N GLY A 267 -28.17 4.12 -1.93
CA GLY A 267 -27.71 2.85 -2.47
C GLY A 267 -26.20 2.77 -2.57
N VAL A 268 -25.72 1.65 -3.11
CA VAL A 268 -24.32 1.41 -3.37
C VAL A 268 -23.99 1.90 -4.78
N HIS A 269 -23.02 2.77 -4.89
CA HIS A 269 -22.53 3.30 -6.16
C HIS A 269 -21.11 2.83 -6.43
N GLN A 270 -20.87 2.34 -7.64
CA GLN A 270 -19.55 2.07 -8.15
C GLN A 270 -19.10 3.24 -9.02
N GLY A 271 -17.91 3.73 -8.76
CA GLY A 271 -17.31 4.81 -9.51
C GLY A 271 -15.90 4.46 -9.95
N ARG A 272 -15.39 5.21 -10.92
CA ARG A 272 -13.99 5.16 -11.32
C ARG A 272 -13.47 6.55 -11.64
N VAL A 273 -12.19 6.74 -11.40
CA VAL A 273 -11.42 7.87 -11.93
C VAL A 273 -10.51 7.34 -13.01
N LEU A 274 -10.42 8.02 -14.13
CA LEU A 274 -9.58 7.61 -15.26
C LEU A 274 -8.89 8.80 -15.92
N VAL A 275 -7.69 8.54 -16.47
CA VAL A 275 -6.97 9.45 -17.36
C VAL A 275 -7.41 9.16 -18.79
N GLU A 276 -7.80 10.21 -19.52
CA GLU A 276 -8.25 10.03 -20.92
C GLU A 276 -7.08 9.95 -21.89
N GLY A 277 -7.28 9.16 -22.94
CA GLY A 277 -6.38 9.09 -24.10
C GLY A 277 -5.42 7.94 -24.11
N GLY A 278 -5.41 7.08 -23.09
CA GLY A 278 -4.56 5.90 -22.99
C GLY A 278 -3.05 6.17 -23.16
N ASP A 279 -2.20 5.36 -22.61
CA ASP A 279 -0.76 5.47 -22.79
C ASP A 279 -0.10 4.09 -22.96
N GLY A 280 1.16 3.96 -22.47
CA GLY A 280 1.90 2.70 -22.56
C GLY A 280 1.39 1.62 -21.62
N LEU A 281 0.74 1.99 -20.48
CA LEU A 281 0.29 1.05 -19.46
C LEU A 281 -1.17 1.29 -19.04
N PRO A 282 -2.15 0.76 -19.78
CA PRO A 282 -3.57 0.97 -19.48
C PRO A 282 -4.02 0.46 -18.10
N ALA A 283 -3.19 -0.29 -17.39
CA ALA A 283 -3.55 -0.93 -16.12
C ALA A 283 -3.67 0.07 -14.95
N ASP A 284 -2.98 1.21 -15.01
CA ASP A 284 -2.97 2.27 -14.00
C ASP A 284 -3.59 3.58 -14.49
N ASP A 285 -4.17 3.57 -15.70
CA ASP A 285 -4.98 4.66 -16.23
C ASP A 285 -6.30 4.85 -15.48
N SER A 286 -6.75 3.90 -14.64
CA SER A 286 -8.00 3.99 -13.90
C SER A 286 -7.95 3.36 -12.51
N ILE A 287 -8.65 3.99 -11.55
CA ILE A 287 -8.88 3.45 -10.22
C ILE A 287 -10.39 3.39 -9.97
N GLU A 288 -10.87 2.20 -9.59
CA GLU A 288 -12.26 1.96 -9.24
C GLU A 288 -12.49 2.10 -7.73
N PHE A 289 -13.68 2.54 -7.34
CA PHE A 289 -14.08 2.68 -5.94
C PHE A 289 -15.58 2.39 -5.77
N THR A 290 -15.95 2.15 -4.52
CA THR A 290 -17.35 1.95 -4.13
C THR A 290 -17.72 2.89 -2.99
N VAL A 291 -18.90 3.48 -3.05
CA VAL A 291 -19.46 4.32 -1.97
C VAL A 291 -20.90 3.90 -1.66
N ASP A 292 -21.21 3.77 -0.36
CA ASP A 292 -22.57 3.48 0.13
C ASP A 292 -23.25 4.79 0.57
N VAL A 293 -24.41 5.10 -0.01
CA VAL A 293 -25.21 6.29 0.33
C VAL A 293 -26.45 5.85 1.10
N GLY A 294 -26.54 6.23 2.36
CA GLY A 294 -27.62 5.80 3.24
C GLY A 294 -28.16 6.91 4.14
N PRO A 295 -29.17 6.59 4.95
CA PRO A 295 -29.68 7.52 5.94
C PRO A 295 -28.61 7.86 6.97
N PRO A 296 -28.77 8.99 7.70
CA PRO A 296 -27.90 9.34 8.81
C PRO A 296 -27.77 8.21 9.83
N THR A 297 -26.57 7.99 10.34
CA THR A 297 -26.33 6.99 11.39
C THR A 297 -27.04 7.37 12.68
N ARG A 298 -27.90 6.51 13.19
CA ARG A 298 -28.65 6.77 14.45
C ARG A 298 -27.77 6.51 15.67
N VAL A 299 -27.67 7.52 16.55
CA VAL A 299 -26.92 7.48 17.80
C VAL A 299 -27.86 7.78 18.98
N LEU A 300 -27.88 6.91 19.98
CA LEU A 300 -28.55 7.15 21.23
C LEU A 300 -27.55 7.75 22.22
N VAL A 301 -27.91 8.87 22.83
CA VAL A 301 -27.10 9.53 23.86
C VAL A 301 -27.88 9.52 25.14
N ALA A 302 -27.38 8.87 26.18
CA ALA A 302 -27.93 8.93 27.53
C ALA A 302 -27.11 9.90 28.38
N SER A 303 -27.79 10.83 29.02
CA SER A 303 -27.21 11.82 29.94
C SER A 303 -28.07 11.95 31.21
N PRO A 304 -27.46 12.24 32.38
CA PRO A 304 -28.21 12.49 33.61
C PRO A 304 -29.23 13.63 33.47
N GLU A 305 -28.83 14.65 32.70
CA GLU A 305 -29.65 15.80 32.34
C GLU A 305 -29.68 15.98 30.82
N PRO A 306 -30.62 15.30 30.10
CA PRO A 306 -30.66 15.36 28.63
C PRO A 306 -30.76 16.78 28.08
N VAL A 307 -31.53 17.64 28.75
CA VAL A 307 -31.70 19.06 28.40
C VAL A 307 -30.58 19.93 28.97
N GLY A 308 -29.64 19.35 29.75
CA GLY A 308 -28.50 20.05 30.32
C GLY A 308 -27.40 20.35 29.32
N ALA A 309 -26.50 21.28 29.71
CA ALA A 309 -25.41 21.76 28.82
C ALA A 309 -24.53 20.62 28.27
N THR A 310 -24.25 19.59 29.07
CA THR A 310 -23.36 18.50 28.71
C THR A 310 -23.89 17.63 27.56
N GLY A 311 -25.16 17.25 27.62
CA GLY A 311 -25.82 16.49 26.56
C GLY A 311 -25.89 17.29 25.25
N LEU A 312 -26.29 18.56 25.36
CA LEU A 312 -26.41 19.45 24.20
C LEU A 312 -25.07 19.75 23.54
N ILE A 313 -24.00 19.93 24.33
CA ILE A 313 -22.63 20.13 23.77
C ILE A 313 -22.25 18.91 22.93
N PHE A 314 -22.48 17.70 23.39
CA PHE A 314 -22.18 16.49 22.65
C PHE A 314 -23.01 16.39 21.36
N VAL A 315 -24.33 16.66 21.46
CA VAL A 315 -25.22 16.62 20.29
C VAL A 315 -24.75 17.61 19.22
N GLU A 316 -24.48 18.87 19.63
CA GLU A 316 -24.04 19.91 18.70
C GLU A 316 -22.66 19.59 18.09
N ALA A 317 -21.76 18.93 18.83
CA ALA A 317 -20.47 18.50 18.31
C ALA A 317 -20.58 17.38 17.26
N VAL A 318 -21.55 16.46 17.43
CA VAL A 318 -21.71 15.28 16.56
C VAL A 318 -22.67 15.56 15.39
N ALA A 319 -23.75 16.29 15.65
CA ALA A 319 -24.79 16.64 14.68
C ALA A 319 -25.11 18.13 14.76
N PRO A 320 -24.24 19.03 14.27
CA PRO A 320 -24.45 20.48 14.31
C PRO A 320 -25.77 20.87 13.67
N PHE A 321 -26.55 21.71 14.35
CA PHE A 321 -27.86 22.15 13.89
C PHE A 321 -27.90 22.65 12.44
N PRO A 322 -26.93 23.44 11.94
CA PRO A 322 -26.90 23.86 10.54
C PRO A 322 -26.80 22.70 9.54
N LEU A 323 -26.10 21.61 9.91
CA LEU A 323 -26.00 20.43 9.06
C LEU A 323 -27.27 19.58 9.12
N VAL A 324 -27.87 19.47 10.30
CA VAL A 324 -29.15 18.75 10.49
C VAL A 324 -30.26 19.46 9.71
N SER A 325 -30.39 20.77 9.82
CA SER A 325 -31.40 21.56 9.12
C SER A 325 -31.24 21.54 7.60
N ALA A 326 -30.00 21.40 7.11
CA ALA A 326 -29.69 21.25 5.69
C ALA A 326 -29.84 19.80 5.17
N GLY A 327 -30.19 18.83 6.02
CA GLY A 327 -30.26 17.40 5.66
C GLY A 327 -28.89 16.77 5.37
N ARG A 328 -27.80 17.40 5.80
CA ARG A 328 -26.40 17.01 5.53
C ARG A 328 -25.66 16.42 6.73
N SER A 329 -26.37 16.23 7.86
CA SER A 329 -25.77 15.62 9.05
C SER A 329 -25.49 14.13 8.84
N LYS A 330 -24.29 13.69 9.19
CA LYS A 330 -23.91 12.27 9.16
C LYS A 330 -24.62 11.44 10.23
N PHE A 331 -25.12 12.10 11.26
CA PHE A 331 -25.72 11.44 12.42
C PHE A 331 -27.10 12.01 12.73
N THR A 332 -27.99 11.12 13.17
CA THR A 332 -29.23 11.48 13.83
C THR A 332 -29.11 11.11 15.30
N VAL A 333 -29.09 12.09 16.17
CA VAL A 333 -28.89 11.88 17.62
C VAL A 333 -30.22 11.89 18.32
N THR A 334 -30.50 10.84 19.11
CA THR A 334 -31.58 10.80 20.09
C THR A 334 -30.96 11.01 21.46
N LEU A 335 -31.29 12.13 22.11
CA LEU A 335 -30.83 12.45 23.46
C LEU A 335 -31.91 12.11 24.47
N ASP A 336 -31.58 11.28 25.44
CA ASP A 336 -32.55 10.82 26.46
C ASP A 336 -31.90 10.70 27.86
N SER A 337 -32.72 10.46 28.87
CA SER A 337 -32.27 10.20 30.24
C SER A 337 -31.97 8.73 30.48
N TYR A 338 -31.21 8.45 31.52
CA TYR A 338 -30.93 7.08 31.95
C TYR A 338 -32.16 6.27 32.32
N ASP A 339 -33.24 6.91 32.80
CA ASP A 339 -34.51 6.27 33.15
C ASP A 339 -35.22 5.63 31.93
N HIS A 340 -34.89 6.09 30.76
CA HIS A 340 -35.45 5.60 29.50
C HIS A 340 -34.49 4.69 28.72
N LEU A 341 -33.24 4.57 29.14
CA LEU A 341 -32.22 3.83 28.43
C LEU A 341 -32.64 2.39 28.13
N GLU A 342 -33.18 1.67 29.12
CA GLU A 342 -33.61 0.28 28.94
C GLU A 342 -34.92 0.14 28.12
N LYS A 343 -35.68 1.21 27.97
CA LYS A 343 -36.94 1.22 27.21
C LYS A 343 -36.72 1.47 25.72
N ALA A 344 -35.55 1.98 25.34
CA ALA A 344 -35.22 2.27 23.96
C ALA A 344 -34.95 0.96 23.17
N SER A 345 -35.38 0.93 21.92
CA SER A 345 -35.05 -0.16 20.99
C SER A 345 -33.61 -0.01 20.49
N TRP A 346 -32.64 -0.59 21.20
CA TRP A 346 -31.20 -0.43 20.87
C TRP A 346 -30.85 -0.97 19.51
N SER A 347 -31.60 -1.90 18.93
CA SER A 347 -31.43 -2.39 17.57
C SER A 347 -31.51 -1.30 16.50
N ASP A 348 -32.17 -0.20 16.81
CA ASP A 348 -32.35 0.92 15.88
C ASP A 348 -31.14 1.85 15.83
N PHE A 349 -30.22 1.70 16.77
CA PHE A 349 -29.04 2.56 16.89
C PHE A 349 -27.76 1.82 16.54
N ARG A 350 -26.87 2.51 15.86
CA ARG A 350 -25.54 1.99 15.56
C ARG A 350 -24.58 2.19 16.74
N SER A 351 -24.79 3.26 17.50
CA SER A 351 -23.94 3.60 18.64
C SER A 351 -24.80 4.11 19.82
N ILE A 352 -24.35 3.77 21.02
CA ILE A 352 -24.89 4.31 22.29
C ILE A 352 -23.75 5.07 22.96
N VAL A 353 -24.06 6.28 23.44
CA VAL A 353 -23.13 7.13 24.17
C VAL A 353 -23.68 7.35 25.58
N LEU A 354 -22.92 6.95 26.57
CA LEU A 354 -23.23 7.17 27.99
C LEU A 354 -22.40 8.36 28.48
N ILE A 355 -23.04 9.49 28.71
CA ILE A 355 -22.40 10.70 29.23
C ILE A 355 -22.63 10.75 30.73
N ASP A 356 -21.54 10.81 31.51
CA ASP A 356 -21.58 10.84 32.97
C ASP A 356 -22.54 9.79 33.54
N PRO A 357 -22.37 8.49 33.21
CA PRO A 357 -23.28 7.45 33.63
C PRO A 357 -23.36 7.37 35.14
N PRO A 358 -24.59 7.32 35.74
CA PRO A 358 -24.75 6.87 37.10
C PRO A 358 -24.42 5.39 37.21
N PRO A 359 -24.28 4.81 38.42
CA PRO A 359 -24.17 3.37 38.56
C PRO A 359 -25.38 2.67 37.90
N LEU A 360 -25.14 1.93 36.82
CA LEU A 360 -26.19 1.23 36.11
C LEU A 360 -26.44 -0.14 36.74
N PRO A 361 -27.72 -0.62 36.71
CA PRO A 361 -28.05 -1.97 37.15
C PRO A 361 -27.24 -3.04 36.39
N PRO A 362 -26.91 -4.18 37.03
CA PRO A 362 -26.22 -5.30 36.36
C PRO A 362 -26.91 -5.74 35.08
N ARG A 363 -28.25 -5.79 35.07
CA ARG A 363 -29.06 -6.11 33.89
C ARG A 363 -28.78 -5.18 32.70
N THR A 364 -28.59 -3.90 32.91
CA THR A 364 -28.32 -2.92 31.85
C THR A 364 -26.95 -3.20 31.24
N TRP A 365 -25.96 -3.55 32.07
CA TRP A 365 -24.63 -3.95 31.58
C TRP A 365 -24.66 -5.26 30.78
N GLU A 366 -25.44 -6.25 31.19
CA GLU A 366 -25.66 -7.48 30.43
C GLU A 366 -26.30 -7.20 29.06
N MET A 367 -27.32 -6.34 29.03
CA MET A 367 -27.95 -5.94 27.77
C MET A 367 -26.97 -5.21 26.84
N LEU A 368 -26.15 -4.29 27.39
CA LEU A 368 -25.10 -3.60 26.64
C LEU A 368 -24.07 -4.62 26.09
N HIS A 369 -23.64 -5.55 26.93
CA HIS A 369 -22.69 -6.60 26.50
C HIS A 369 -23.24 -7.38 25.30
N GLN A 370 -24.49 -7.83 25.36
CA GLN A 370 -25.12 -8.58 24.27
C GLN A 370 -25.28 -7.75 22.99
N TRP A 371 -25.66 -6.48 23.13
CA TRP A 371 -25.87 -5.58 22.01
C TRP A 371 -24.54 -5.22 21.33
N ILE A 372 -23.49 -4.91 22.13
CA ILE A 372 -22.15 -4.62 21.62
C ILE A 372 -21.56 -5.85 20.90
N SER A 373 -21.69 -7.03 21.51
CA SER A 373 -21.16 -8.29 20.92
C SER A 373 -21.73 -8.58 19.52
N LYS A 374 -22.95 -8.07 19.21
CA LYS A 374 -23.57 -8.17 17.88
C LYS A 374 -23.12 -7.10 16.89
N GLY A 375 -22.27 -6.16 17.31
CA GLY A 375 -21.70 -5.12 16.46
C GLY A 375 -22.08 -3.68 16.82
N GLY A 376 -22.70 -3.46 17.98
CA GLY A 376 -22.99 -2.12 18.51
C GLY A 376 -21.70 -1.38 18.93
N GLY A 377 -21.68 -0.06 18.79
CA GLY A 377 -20.62 0.81 19.30
C GLY A 377 -21.03 1.48 20.61
N LEU A 378 -20.25 1.34 21.69
CA LEU A 378 -20.47 2.01 22.95
C LEU A 378 -19.38 3.05 23.21
N VAL A 379 -19.79 4.27 23.59
CA VAL A 379 -18.90 5.27 24.16
C VAL A 379 -19.31 5.54 25.60
N VAL A 380 -18.38 5.38 26.52
CA VAL A 380 -18.57 5.71 27.93
C VAL A 380 -17.73 6.94 28.26
N TRP A 381 -18.40 8.04 28.52
CA TRP A 381 -17.75 9.30 28.86
C TRP A 381 -17.92 9.57 30.35
N LEU A 382 -16.83 9.31 31.11
CA LEU A 382 -16.89 9.43 32.57
C LEU A 382 -17.07 10.88 33.01
N GLY A 383 -17.84 11.08 34.05
CA GLY A 383 -18.13 12.36 34.62
C GLY A 383 -18.27 12.33 36.16
N PRO A 384 -18.81 13.38 36.79
CA PRO A 384 -18.96 13.48 38.24
C PRO A 384 -19.68 12.32 38.92
N SER A 385 -20.64 11.68 38.22
CA SER A 385 -21.41 10.52 38.72
C SER A 385 -20.53 9.30 39.00
N ALA A 386 -19.38 9.18 38.33
CA ALA A 386 -18.38 8.15 38.60
C ALA A 386 -17.47 8.47 39.83
N GLY A 387 -17.88 9.41 40.66
CA GLY A 387 -17.13 9.81 41.87
C GLY A 387 -17.01 8.72 42.94
N ARG A 388 -17.80 7.65 42.85
CA ARG A 388 -17.70 6.44 43.66
C ARG A 388 -17.32 5.24 42.81
N PRO A 389 -16.05 5.02 42.51
CA PRO A 389 -15.59 4.00 41.59
C PRO A 389 -16.07 2.58 41.91
N ILE A 390 -16.27 2.27 43.19
CA ILE A 390 -16.74 0.95 43.64
C ILE A 390 -18.12 0.56 43.04
N GLU A 391 -18.97 1.55 42.74
CA GLU A 391 -20.31 1.35 42.20
C GLU A 391 -20.24 0.93 40.70
N PHE A 392 -19.08 1.06 40.06
CA PHE A 392 -18.80 0.62 38.68
C PHE A 392 -17.98 -0.67 38.64
N SER A 393 -17.76 -1.33 39.76
CA SER A 393 -16.88 -2.52 39.87
C SER A 393 -17.70 -3.81 40.00
N SER A 394 -18.84 -3.90 39.31
CA SER A 394 -19.55 -5.17 39.15
C SER A 394 -18.93 -6.02 38.05
N ALA A 395 -19.08 -7.34 38.14
CA ALA A 395 -18.57 -8.26 37.12
C ALA A 395 -19.17 -7.96 35.72
N GLU A 396 -20.40 -7.52 35.66
CA GLU A 396 -21.11 -7.17 34.44
C GLU A 396 -20.56 -5.88 33.83
N SER A 397 -20.29 -4.85 34.67
CA SER A 397 -19.64 -3.61 34.15
C SER A 397 -18.22 -3.87 33.68
N GLU A 398 -17.46 -4.66 34.39
CA GLU A 398 -16.10 -5.05 33.99
C GLU A 398 -16.12 -5.87 32.71
N SER A 399 -17.12 -6.74 32.54
CA SER A 399 -17.30 -7.53 31.30
C SER A 399 -17.52 -6.65 30.07
N VAL A 400 -18.09 -5.46 30.21
CA VAL A 400 -18.30 -4.47 29.15
C VAL A 400 -17.10 -3.53 29.01
N LEU A 401 -16.63 -2.96 30.11
CA LEU A 401 -15.56 -1.94 30.10
C LEU A 401 -14.18 -2.55 29.87
N GLY A 402 -13.94 -3.81 30.24
CA GLY A 402 -12.62 -4.46 30.16
C GLY A 402 -11.62 -3.92 31.15
N GLY A 403 -12.11 -3.45 32.30
CA GLY A 403 -11.31 -2.89 33.37
C GLY A 403 -12.16 -2.21 34.44
N GLN A 404 -11.50 -1.62 35.41
CA GLN A 404 -12.10 -1.01 36.59
C GLN A 404 -11.72 0.47 36.72
N ILE A 405 -12.67 1.28 37.17
CA ILE A 405 -12.40 2.65 37.60
C ILE A 405 -11.83 2.58 39.03
N LYS A 406 -10.62 3.11 39.28
CA LYS A 406 -9.96 3.00 40.58
C LYS A 406 -10.13 4.24 41.44
N ARG A 407 -9.80 5.41 40.92
CA ARG A 407 -9.84 6.66 41.65
C ARG A 407 -9.97 7.87 40.75
N VAL A 408 -10.33 9.00 41.37
CA VAL A 408 -10.39 10.30 40.73
C VAL A 408 -9.12 11.06 40.96
N TRP A 409 -8.52 11.58 39.90
CA TRP A 409 -7.43 12.52 39.94
C TRP A 409 -7.92 13.95 39.77
N ARG A 410 -7.34 14.88 40.51
CA ARG A 410 -7.55 16.32 40.36
C ARG A 410 -6.25 16.99 40.01
N SER A 411 -6.22 17.79 38.98
CA SER A 411 -5.07 18.57 38.52
C SER A 411 -5.39 20.04 38.70
N PRO A 412 -4.93 20.69 39.78
CA PRO A 412 -5.32 22.06 40.10
C PRO A 412 -4.79 23.12 39.15
N GLY A 413 -3.85 22.75 38.28
CA GLY A 413 -3.24 23.65 37.28
C GLY A 413 -3.67 23.33 35.85
N ARG A 414 -3.40 24.26 34.93
CA ARG A 414 -3.70 24.11 33.49
C ARG A 414 -2.66 23.23 32.73
N SER A 415 -1.78 22.56 33.45
CA SER A 415 -0.65 21.85 32.84
C SER A 415 -0.98 20.43 32.36
N ASN A 416 -2.13 19.88 32.73
CA ASN A 416 -2.55 18.54 32.29
C ASN A 416 -3.61 18.66 31.17
N TYR A 417 -3.40 17.95 30.08
CA TYR A 417 -4.28 17.92 28.90
C TYR A 417 -4.09 16.57 28.20
N ILE A 418 -4.96 16.23 27.26
CA ILE A 418 -4.79 15.03 26.43
C ILE A 418 -3.62 15.26 25.49
N ALA A 419 -2.63 14.37 25.53
CA ALA A 419 -1.39 14.42 24.75
C ALA A 419 -1.16 13.06 24.05
N PRO A 420 -1.80 12.82 22.89
CA PRO A 420 -1.61 11.58 22.15
C PRO A 420 -0.16 11.43 21.70
N SER A 421 0.41 10.24 21.86
CA SER A 421 1.74 9.90 21.35
C SER A 421 1.73 9.53 19.87
N SER A 422 0.59 9.11 19.35
CA SER A 422 0.35 8.80 17.92
C SER A 422 -1.07 9.22 17.54
N LEU A 423 -1.25 9.62 16.28
CA LEU A 423 -2.54 9.94 15.67
C LEU A 423 -3.04 8.80 14.76
N ASP A 424 -2.46 7.60 14.84
CA ASP A 424 -2.80 6.48 13.95
C ASP A 424 -4.14 5.82 14.29
N HIS A 425 -4.60 5.99 15.53
CA HIS A 425 -5.88 5.46 15.93
C HIS A 425 -7.04 6.13 15.16
N PRO A 426 -8.04 5.38 14.64
CA PRO A 426 -9.14 5.93 13.83
C PRO A 426 -9.86 7.14 14.46
N VAL A 427 -10.05 7.15 15.78
CA VAL A 427 -10.65 8.28 16.53
C VAL A 427 -9.81 9.56 16.43
N LEU A 428 -8.51 9.44 16.29
CA LEU A 428 -7.56 10.55 16.22
C LEU A 428 -7.13 10.88 14.78
N SER A 429 -7.47 10.06 13.81
CA SER A 429 -7.02 10.19 12.42
C SER A 429 -7.40 11.53 11.78
N ALA A 430 -8.53 12.13 12.17
CA ALA A 430 -8.94 13.45 11.70
C ALA A 430 -7.91 14.55 12.02
N PHE A 431 -7.10 14.37 13.07
CA PHE A 431 -6.08 15.32 13.48
C PHE A 431 -4.76 15.17 12.71
N ARG A 432 -4.54 14.09 11.96
CA ARG A 432 -3.30 13.90 11.17
C ARG A 432 -3.05 15.04 10.18
N ARG A 433 -4.12 15.57 9.56
CA ARG A 433 -4.01 16.67 8.59
C ARG A 433 -3.56 17.99 9.22
N VAL A 434 -3.82 18.15 10.52
CA VAL A 434 -3.49 19.36 11.29
C VAL A 434 -2.15 19.17 12.02
N GLY A 435 -1.74 17.93 12.25
CA GLY A 435 -0.45 17.56 12.83
C GLY A 435 -0.17 18.22 14.17
N ASP A 436 1.04 18.75 14.30
CA ASP A 436 1.51 19.39 15.54
C ASP A 436 0.81 20.71 15.87
N SER A 437 -0.02 21.25 14.96
CA SER A 437 -0.74 22.50 15.18
C SER A 437 -2.05 22.34 15.98
N VAL A 438 -2.41 21.11 16.41
CA VAL A 438 -3.55 20.89 17.31
C VAL A 438 -3.23 21.46 18.69
N PRO A 439 -3.97 22.47 19.17
CA PRO A 439 -3.64 23.15 20.43
C PRO A 439 -4.14 22.37 21.65
N TRP A 440 -3.65 21.12 21.86
CA TRP A 440 -4.04 20.26 22.96
C TRP A 440 -3.92 20.94 24.34
N GLN A 441 -2.91 21.80 24.53
CA GLN A 441 -2.65 22.53 25.75
C GLN A 441 -3.71 23.58 26.10
N ASP A 442 -4.52 24.00 25.13
CA ASP A 442 -5.58 24.99 25.34
C ASP A 442 -6.82 24.36 25.99
N PHE A 443 -6.85 23.03 26.04
CA PHE A 443 -7.91 22.24 26.66
C PHE A 443 -7.42 21.52 27.92
N PRO A 444 -7.21 22.25 29.04
CA PRO A 444 -6.70 21.68 30.27
C PRO A 444 -7.70 20.72 30.89
N VAL A 445 -7.21 19.61 31.44
CA VAL A 445 -7.99 18.61 32.15
C VAL A 445 -7.77 18.76 33.66
N PHE A 446 -8.78 19.27 34.37
CA PHE A 446 -8.72 19.48 35.83
C PHE A 446 -9.11 18.25 36.64
N ARG A 447 -9.90 17.35 36.05
CA ARG A 447 -10.34 16.12 36.68
C ARG A 447 -10.34 14.97 35.67
N HIS A 448 -9.82 13.82 36.08
CA HIS A 448 -9.90 12.60 35.30
C HIS A 448 -9.93 11.37 36.22
N TRP A 449 -10.33 10.23 35.66
CA TRP A 449 -10.42 8.96 36.38
C TRP A 449 -9.29 8.04 35.97
N GLU A 450 -8.67 7.40 36.96
CA GLU A 450 -7.75 6.31 36.72
C GLU A 450 -8.56 5.06 36.36
N PHE A 451 -8.38 4.60 35.16
CA PHE A 451 -8.98 3.36 34.66
C PHE A 451 -7.86 2.31 34.56
N GLN A 452 -8.08 1.16 35.17
CA GLN A 452 -7.15 0.03 35.16
C GLN A 452 -7.75 -1.08 34.30
N PRO A 453 -7.18 -1.39 33.13
CA PRO A 453 -7.59 -2.54 32.33
C PRO A 453 -7.45 -3.85 33.10
N THR A 454 -8.27 -4.83 32.77
CA THR A 454 -8.17 -6.19 33.26
C THR A 454 -6.83 -6.80 32.85
N SER A 455 -6.17 -7.56 33.74
CA SER A 455 -4.87 -8.15 33.43
C SER A 455 -4.98 -9.24 32.37
N GLU A 456 -3.93 -9.40 31.55
CA GLU A 456 -3.88 -10.44 30.50
C GLU A 456 -4.02 -11.87 31.05
N ASN A 457 -3.65 -12.10 32.33
CA ASN A 457 -3.79 -13.40 32.97
C ASN A 457 -5.25 -13.78 33.27
N ASP A 458 -6.11 -12.77 33.46
CA ASP A 458 -7.56 -12.96 33.63
C ASP A 458 -8.31 -12.91 32.29
N ALA A 459 -7.60 -12.66 31.20
CA ALA A 459 -8.12 -12.47 29.83
C ALA A 459 -8.56 -13.77 29.13
N LEU A 460 -8.51 -14.92 29.79
CA LEU A 460 -9.02 -16.18 29.23
C LEU A 460 -10.51 -16.12 28.79
N GLN A 461 -11.22 -15.04 29.17
CA GLN A 461 -12.64 -14.86 28.81
C GLN A 461 -12.99 -13.50 28.17
N SER A 462 -12.09 -12.48 28.13
CA SER A 462 -12.41 -11.19 27.51
C SER A 462 -11.16 -10.36 27.16
N SER A 463 -11.12 -9.76 25.96
CA SER A 463 -10.06 -8.83 25.56
C SER A 463 -9.97 -7.64 26.50
N PRO A 464 -8.80 -7.24 27.01
CA PRO A 464 -8.62 -6.06 27.85
C PRO A 464 -8.88 -4.78 27.04
N ALA A 465 -9.16 -3.67 27.74
CA ALA A 465 -9.20 -2.36 27.15
C ALA A 465 -7.75 -1.86 26.92
N LEU A 466 -7.47 -1.37 25.70
CA LEU A 466 -6.16 -0.85 25.31
C LEU A 466 -6.18 0.67 25.27
N SER A 467 -5.18 1.33 25.84
CA SER A 467 -5.05 2.78 25.75
C SER A 467 -4.48 3.23 24.42
N PHE A 468 -5.13 4.22 23.79
CA PHE A 468 -4.66 4.83 22.54
C PHE A 468 -4.35 6.32 22.66
N ALA A 469 -4.58 6.94 23.83
CA ALA A 469 -4.12 8.29 24.13
C ALA A 469 -3.89 8.45 25.65
N SER A 470 -2.96 9.31 26.01
CA SER A 470 -2.58 9.60 27.38
C SER A 470 -2.73 11.08 27.70
N TYR A 471 -2.78 11.41 28.99
CA TYR A 471 -2.62 12.77 29.47
C TYR A 471 -1.13 13.14 29.49
N ARG A 472 -0.84 14.44 29.56
CA ARG A 472 0.56 14.92 29.70
C ARG A 472 1.28 14.35 30.93
N ASN A 473 0.58 14.02 31.99
CA ASN A 473 1.17 13.39 33.17
C ASN A 473 1.49 11.89 32.98
N GLY A 474 1.30 11.34 31.79
CA GLY A 474 1.58 9.94 31.45
C GLY A 474 0.48 8.95 31.80
N LEU A 475 -0.60 9.37 32.49
CA LEU A 475 -1.72 8.48 32.75
C LEU A 475 -2.57 8.30 31.49
N PRO A 476 -3.08 7.10 31.22
CA PRO A 476 -3.96 6.84 30.07
C PRO A 476 -5.25 7.63 30.13
N ALA A 477 -5.68 8.19 29.00
CA ALA A 477 -6.84 9.07 28.88
C ALA A 477 -8.00 8.43 28.12
N LEU A 478 -7.70 7.77 27.01
CA LEU A 478 -8.68 7.16 26.11
C LEU A 478 -8.35 5.69 25.95
N PHE A 479 -9.39 4.85 26.00
CA PHE A 479 -9.25 3.41 25.86
C PHE A 479 -10.22 2.90 24.80
N GLU A 480 -9.80 1.86 24.09
CA GLU A 480 -10.65 1.07 23.20
C GLU A 480 -10.63 -0.39 23.62
N ARG A 481 -11.78 -1.05 23.46
CA ARG A 481 -11.95 -2.47 23.63
C ARG A 481 -12.79 -3.04 22.49
N ILE A 482 -12.37 -4.19 21.98
CA ILE A 482 -13.18 -4.99 21.05
C ILE A 482 -13.98 -6.00 21.88
N LEU A 483 -15.30 -6.00 21.69
CA LEU A 483 -16.21 -6.93 22.38
C LEU A 483 -17.11 -7.63 21.35
N GLY A 484 -16.79 -8.88 21.01
CA GLY A 484 -17.43 -9.59 19.91
C GLY A 484 -17.20 -8.88 18.58
N LYS A 485 -18.28 -8.45 17.91
CA LYS A 485 -18.22 -7.67 16.66
C LYS A 485 -18.28 -6.15 16.88
N GLY A 486 -18.46 -5.71 18.13
CA GLY A 486 -18.59 -4.29 18.47
C GLY A 486 -17.36 -3.73 19.17
N ARG A 487 -17.45 -2.45 19.50
CA ARG A 487 -16.37 -1.69 20.14
C ARG A 487 -16.87 -0.88 21.31
N VAL A 488 -16.04 -0.74 22.32
CA VAL A 488 -16.25 0.13 23.46
C VAL A 488 -15.13 1.14 23.53
N VAL A 489 -15.48 2.42 23.60
CA VAL A 489 -14.52 3.51 23.82
C VAL A 489 -14.80 4.12 25.19
N ILE A 490 -13.76 4.33 26.00
CA ILE A 490 -13.88 4.93 27.32
C ILE A 490 -13.07 6.22 27.35
N VAL A 491 -13.74 7.30 27.71
CA VAL A 491 -13.14 8.63 27.90
C VAL A 491 -13.10 8.92 29.40
N THR A 492 -11.90 9.09 29.96
CA THR A 492 -11.72 9.19 31.40
C THR A 492 -11.73 10.62 31.94
N THR A 493 -12.20 11.60 31.18
CA THR A 493 -12.38 13.00 31.62
C THR A 493 -13.81 13.45 31.32
N PRO A 494 -14.42 14.39 32.09
CA PRO A 494 -15.75 14.89 31.78
C PRO A 494 -15.75 15.77 30.51
N ILE A 495 -16.90 15.85 29.84
CA ILE A 495 -17.12 16.72 28.67
C ILE A 495 -17.05 18.20 29.09
N SER A 496 -17.66 18.54 30.22
CA SER A 496 -17.65 19.89 30.79
C SER A 496 -16.93 19.85 32.13
N GLN A 497 -16.12 20.82 32.42
CA GLN A 497 -15.33 20.93 33.66
C GLN A 497 -15.84 22.04 34.56
#